data_0d813ab55e25e23888fa91237272808f
#
_entry.id   0d813ab55e25e23888fa91237272808f
#
_cell.length_a   1.000
_cell.length_b   1.000
_cell.length_c   1.000
_cell.angle_alpha   90.00
_cell.angle_beta   90.00
_cell.angle_gamma   90.00
#
_symmetry.space_group_name_H-M   'P 1'
#
loop_
_entity.id
_entity.type
_entity.pdbx_description
1 polymer ?
#
loop_
_entity_poly.entity_id
_entity_poly.type
_entity_poly.pdbx_seq_one_letter_code
_entity_poly.pdbx_strand_id
1 'polypeptide(L)'
;MTEKKLSFGRIALYSMASAGLNILGITIGTWILYFYAPPPDSGRPQYLPIALIGVLMTVASLWDAVIDPFIGHWSDTLRSRWGRRRPFLMFAAPFVLLGAILLWTPPNSSTFVNAVYFMFIILVYHTSYSLVGIPYDGTLPEMAPDSHQRVGLSYWKNAFGILGVLIGSLVAAPLFSSIGPVAMGIAVGAVAIVSILLTLFGLRETDRPLGEKMSALEGFKATCYNHLRQLPLSHGGDL
;
A
#
# COMPACT_ATOMS: atom_id res chain seq x y z
N MET A 1 5.46 -23.74 -27.26
CA MET A 1 5.90 -23.78 -25.85
C MET A 1 4.64 -23.87 -25.00
N THR A 2 4.40 -25.00 -24.35
CA THR A 2 3.24 -25.17 -23.44
C THR A 2 3.40 -24.26 -22.25
N GLU A 3 2.68 -23.14 -22.24
CA GLU A 3 2.65 -22.24 -21.11
C GLU A 3 2.09 -22.98 -19.88
N LYS A 4 2.93 -23.11 -18.87
CA LYS A 4 2.58 -23.80 -17.63
C LYS A 4 1.57 -22.94 -16.87
N LYS A 5 0.31 -23.36 -16.86
CA LYS A 5 -0.76 -22.68 -16.10
C LYS A 5 -0.35 -22.46 -14.64
N LEU A 6 -0.64 -21.29 -14.11
CA LEU A 6 -0.41 -21.01 -12.69
C LEU A 6 -1.29 -21.96 -11.86
N SER A 7 -0.70 -22.63 -10.87
CA SER A 7 -1.49 -23.45 -9.94
C SER A 7 -2.30 -22.54 -9.01
N PHE A 8 -3.49 -22.99 -8.61
CA PHE A 8 -4.35 -22.23 -7.69
C PHE A 8 -3.64 -21.88 -6.39
N GLY A 9 -2.84 -22.79 -5.82
CA GLY A 9 -2.07 -22.51 -4.60
C GLY A 9 -1.10 -21.35 -4.77
N ARG A 10 -0.47 -21.19 -5.94
CA ARG A 10 0.42 -20.05 -6.22
C ARG A 10 -0.36 -18.75 -6.38
N ILE A 11 -1.52 -18.80 -7.04
CA ILE A 11 -2.43 -17.65 -7.17
C ILE A 11 -2.89 -17.19 -5.79
N ALA A 12 -3.29 -18.12 -4.92
CA ALA A 12 -3.72 -17.81 -3.55
C ALA A 12 -2.59 -17.18 -2.73
N LEU A 13 -1.39 -17.78 -2.74
CA LEU A 13 -0.23 -17.23 -2.04
C LEU A 13 0.13 -15.82 -2.54
N TYR A 14 0.11 -15.62 -3.86
CA TYR A 14 0.33 -14.28 -4.42
C TYR A 14 -0.73 -13.29 -3.93
N SER A 15 -1.99 -13.67 -3.87
CA SER A 15 -3.11 -12.79 -3.53
C SER A 15 -3.17 -12.44 -2.03
N MET A 16 -2.43 -13.18 -1.16
CA MET A 16 -2.39 -12.93 0.28
C MET A 16 -1.93 -11.50 0.64
N ALA A 17 -0.92 -10.95 -0.05
CA ALA A 17 -0.48 -9.58 0.22
C ALA A 17 -1.60 -8.57 0.01
N SER A 18 -2.44 -8.76 -1.02
CA SER A 18 -3.59 -7.89 -1.24
C SER A 18 -4.56 -7.93 -0.06
N ALA A 19 -4.85 -9.11 0.50
CA ALA A 19 -5.68 -9.23 1.69
C ALA A 19 -5.07 -8.51 2.89
N GLY A 20 -3.81 -8.79 3.21
CA GLY A 20 -3.12 -8.19 4.37
C GLY A 20 -3.00 -6.67 4.28
N LEU A 21 -2.61 -6.14 3.12
CA LEU A 21 -2.52 -4.69 2.89
C LEU A 21 -3.89 -4.02 3.01
N ASN A 22 -4.95 -4.64 2.48
CA ASN A 22 -6.28 -4.08 2.57
C ASN A 22 -6.88 -4.14 3.99
N ILE A 23 -6.64 -5.22 4.76
CA ILE A 23 -6.99 -5.28 6.18
C ILE A 23 -6.37 -4.09 6.93
N LEU A 24 -5.08 -3.88 6.74
CA LEU A 24 -4.34 -2.82 7.39
C LEU A 24 -4.80 -1.43 6.94
N GLY A 25 -4.93 -1.23 5.63
CA GLY A 25 -5.35 0.05 5.04
C GLY A 25 -6.73 0.48 5.50
N ILE A 26 -7.74 -0.41 5.48
CA ILE A 26 -9.09 -0.07 5.94
C ILE A 26 -9.14 0.18 7.44
N THR A 27 -8.38 -0.59 8.23
CA THR A 27 -8.33 -0.40 9.68
C THR A 27 -7.74 0.95 10.04
N ILE A 28 -6.58 1.31 9.48
CA ILE A 28 -5.95 2.61 9.73
C ILE A 28 -6.83 3.73 9.17
N GLY A 29 -7.25 3.65 7.91
CA GLY A 29 -8.04 4.69 7.25
C GLY A 29 -9.35 5.03 7.98
N THR A 30 -10.00 4.02 8.58
CA THR A 30 -11.27 4.24 9.31
C THR A 30 -11.05 4.71 10.74
N TRP A 31 -10.09 4.10 11.47
CA TRP A 31 -9.99 4.27 12.92
C TRP A 31 -8.99 5.35 13.35
N ILE A 32 -8.08 5.79 12.48
CA ILE A 32 -7.07 6.78 12.82
C ILE A 32 -7.70 8.12 13.22
N LEU A 33 -8.74 8.55 12.48
CA LEU A 33 -9.46 9.78 12.76
C LEU A 33 -10.18 9.71 14.10
N TYR A 34 -10.90 8.60 14.35
CA TYR A 34 -11.60 8.37 15.61
C TYR A 34 -10.65 8.29 16.81
N PHE A 35 -9.44 7.77 16.61
CA PHE A 35 -8.43 7.64 17.67
C PHE A 35 -7.80 8.99 18.04
N TYR A 36 -7.42 9.81 17.05
CA TYR A 36 -6.76 11.10 17.30
C TYR A 36 -7.71 12.25 17.61
N ALA A 37 -8.93 12.20 17.09
CA ALA A 37 -9.99 13.19 17.33
C ALA A 37 -11.30 12.49 17.68
N PRO A 38 -11.38 11.85 18.87
CA PRO A 38 -12.60 11.17 19.30
C PRO A 38 -13.73 12.19 19.54
N PRO A 39 -15.01 11.77 19.45
CA PRO A 39 -16.15 12.62 19.83
C PRO A 39 -16.04 13.13 21.27
N PRO A 40 -16.53 14.34 21.58
CA PRO A 40 -16.41 14.95 22.91
C PRO A 40 -16.97 14.06 24.03
N ASP A 41 -18.05 13.32 23.77
CA ASP A 41 -18.74 12.47 24.75
C ASP A 41 -18.08 11.10 24.97
N SER A 42 -16.99 10.81 24.26
CA SER A 42 -16.29 9.50 24.31
C SER A 42 -15.44 9.28 25.56
N GLY A 43 -15.17 10.33 26.35
CA GLY A 43 -14.26 10.32 27.50
C GLY A 43 -12.78 10.03 27.16
N ARG A 44 -12.42 10.03 25.88
CA ARG A 44 -11.06 9.77 25.41
C ARG A 44 -10.28 11.08 25.18
N PRO A 45 -8.93 11.08 25.37
CA PRO A 45 -8.14 12.26 25.10
C PRO A 45 -8.16 12.59 23.61
N GLN A 46 -8.33 13.86 23.28
CA GLN A 46 -8.14 14.36 21.92
C GLN A 46 -6.67 14.73 21.73
N TYR A 47 -5.99 14.04 20.82
CA TYR A 47 -4.58 14.28 20.52
C TYR A 47 -4.37 15.42 19.51
N LEU A 48 -5.27 15.52 18.51
CA LEU A 48 -5.21 16.53 17.45
C LEU A 48 -6.61 17.05 17.09
N PRO A 49 -6.73 18.32 16.67
CA PRO A 49 -7.95 18.82 16.05
C PRO A 49 -8.26 18.10 14.74
N ILE A 50 -9.51 17.78 14.49
CA ILE A 50 -9.95 17.02 13.29
C ILE A 50 -9.52 17.69 11.98
N ALA A 51 -9.61 19.03 11.90
CA ALA A 51 -9.19 19.79 10.73
C ALA A 51 -7.68 19.64 10.46
N LEU A 52 -6.86 19.60 11.53
CA LEU A 52 -5.41 19.42 11.39
C LEU A 52 -5.08 18.01 10.88
N ILE A 53 -5.77 16.98 11.37
CA ILE A 53 -5.59 15.61 10.87
C ILE A 53 -5.89 15.55 9.36
N GLY A 54 -6.98 16.18 8.91
CA GLY A 54 -7.33 16.25 7.50
C GLY A 54 -6.21 16.86 6.64
N VAL A 55 -5.63 17.98 7.12
CA VAL A 55 -4.47 18.61 6.44
C VAL A 55 -3.27 17.68 6.40
N LEU A 56 -2.92 17.04 7.53
CA LEU A 56 -1.77 16.15 7.63
C LEU A 56 -1.94 14.91 6.73
N MET A 57 -3.14 14.33 6.66
CA MET A 57 -3.45 13.22 5.76
C MET A 57 -3.40 13.64 4.28
N THR A 58 -3.83 14.87 3.97
CA THR A 58 -3.70 15.41 2.60
C THR A 58 -2.22 15.54 2.21
N VAL A 59 -1.38 16.03 3.10
CA VAL A 59 0.08 16.11 2.86
C VAL A 59 0.67 14.71 2.66
N ALA A 60 0.23 13.70 3.44
CA ALA A 60 0.68 12.33 3.27
C ALA A 60 0.26 11.76 1.89
N SER A 61 -0.96 12.06 1.43
CA SER A 61 -1.40 11.64 0.09
C SER A 61 -0.63 12.32 -1.05
N LEU A 62 -0.26 13.60 -0.88
CA LEU A 62 0.61 14.30 -1.82
C LEU A 62 2.03 13.71 -1.82
N TRP A 63 2.51 13.29 -0.65
CA TRP A 63 3.78 12.58 -0.53
C TRP A 63 3.77 11.28 -1.35
N ASP A 64 2.71 10.49 -1.26
CA ASP A 64 2.57 9.26 -2.08
C ASP A 64 2.64 9.58 -3.57
N ALA A 65 1.92 10.60 -4.03
CA ALA A 65 1.93 11.00 -5.44
C ALA A 65 3.35 11.35 -5.94
N VAL A 66 4.21 11.84 -5.06
CA VAL A 66 5.61 12.15 -5.39
C VAL A 66 6.50 10.92 -5.29
N ILE A 67 6.39 10.13 -4.20
CA ILE A 67 7.33 9.04 -3.92
C ILE A 67 7.05 7.78 -4.76
N ASP A 68 5.80 7.51 -5.12
CA ASP A 68 5.38 6.28 -5.80
C ASP A 68 6.09 6.08 -7.16
N PRO A 69 6.24 7.08 -8.04
CA PRO A 69 7.02 6.93 -9.27
C PRO A 69 8.49 6.58 -9.02
N PHE A 70 9.10 7.13 -7.95
CA PHE A 70 10.47 6.81 -7.59
C PHE A 70 10.61 5.38 -7.11
N ILE A 71 9.67 4.91 -6.27
CA ILE A 71 9.63 3.53 -5.79
C ILE A 71 9.44 2.57 -6.97
N GLY A 72 8.52 2.89 -7.90
CA GLY A 72 8.30 2.11 -9.11
C GLY A 72 9.58 1.96 -9.93
N HIS A 73 10.22 3.08 -10.26
CA HIS A 73 11.48 3.08 -10.99
C HIS A 73 12.59 2.32 -10.25
N TRP A 74 12.75 2.55 -8.95
CA TRP A 74 13.76 1.88 -8.13
C TRP A 74 13.53 0.37 -8.08
N SER A 75 12.30 -0.07 -7.87
CA SER A 75 11.94 -1.49 -7.85
C SER A 75 12.14 -2.19 -9.19
N ASP A 76 12.04 -1.45 -10.30
CA ASP A 76 12.26 -1.98 -11.64
C ASP A 76 13.74 -2.06 -12.04
N THR A 77 14.60 -1.23 -11.43
CA THR A 77 16.03 -1.15 -11.76
C THR A 77 16.95 -1.90 -10.81
N LEU A 78 16.45 -2.28 -9.63
CA LEU A 78 17.25 -2.99 -8.63
C LEU A 78 17.74 -4.35 -9.18
N ARG A 79 19.02 -4.63 -8.97
CA ARG A 79 19.62 -5.94 -9.25
C ARG A 79 20.01 -6.60 -7.94
N SER A 80 19.34 -7.70 -7.60
CA SER A 80 19.61 -8.45 -6.38
C SER A 80 19.62 -9.95 -6.67
N ARG A 81 20.44 -10.70 -5.91
CA ARG A 81 20.46 -12.17 -5.93
C ARG A 81 19.12 -12.82 -5.51
N TRP A 82 18.25 -12.05 -4.86
CA TRP A 82 16.94 -12.52 -4.40
C TRP A 82 15.80 -12.17 -5.35
N GLY A 83 16.13 -11.61 -6.52
CA GLY A 83 15.19 -11.02 -7.44
C GLY A 83 15.18 -9.50 -7.38
N ARG A 84 14.37 -8.88 -8.22
CA ARG A 84 14.30 -7.43 -8.38
C ARG A 84 13.38 -6.78 -7.35
N ARG A 85 12.20 -7.37 -7.12
CA ARG A 85 11.12 -6.81 -6.31
C ARG A 85 10.98 -7.46 -4.92
N ARG A 86 11.36 -8.73 -4.78
CA ARG A 86 11.32 -9.45 -3.49
C ARG A 86 12.02 -8.73 -2.34
N PRO A 87 13.21 -8.11 -2.53
CA PRO A 87 13.87 -7.38 -1.45
C PRO A 87 13.00 -6.26 -0.88
N PHE A 88 12.24 -5.54 -1.71
CA PHE A 88 11.36 -4.47 -1.25
C PHE A 88 10.29 -5.01 -0.31
N LEU A 89 9.61 -6.10 -0.67
CA LEU A 89 8.59 -6.71 0.18
C LEU A 89 9.20 -7.20 1.51
N MET A 90 10.38 -7.82 1.47
CA MET A 90 11.04 -8.36 2.66
C MET A 90 11.49 -7.25 3.63
N PHE A 91 12.13 -6.21 3.09
CA PHE A 91 12.71 -5.16 3.92
C PHE A 91 11.69 -4.11 4.34
N ALA A 92 10.66 -3.82 3.53
CA ALA A 92 9.63 -2.86 3.89
C ALA A 92 8.58 -3.41 4.86
N ALA A 93 8.29 -4.71 4.84
CA ALA A 93 7.27 -5.31 5.71
C ALA A 93 7.45 -5.02 7.21
N PRO A 94 8.65 -5.10 7.82
CA PRO A 94 8.86 -4.71 9.22
C PRO A 94 8.55 -3.24 9.48
N PHE A 95 8.83 -2.34 8.53
CA PHE A 95 8.54 -0.91 8.68
C PHE A 95 7.06 -0.61 8.54
N VAL A 96 6.32 -1.39 7.72
CA VAL A 96 4.84 -1.33 7.68
C VAL A 96 4.27 -1.66 9.06
N LEU A 97 4.75 -2.74 9.72
CA LEU A 97 4.31 -3.08 11.07
C LEU A 97 4.68 -1.99 12.07
N LEU A 98 5.94 -1.53 12.03
CA LEU A 98 6.41 -0.49 12.95
C LEU A 98 5.58 0.79 12.81
N GLY A 99 5.34 1.24 11.58
CA GLY A 99 4.48 2.38 11.31
C GLY A 99 3.04 2.16 11.79
N ALA A 100 2.49 0.96 11.54
CA ALA A 100 1.16 0.59 12.01
C ALA A 100 1.02 0.60 13.53
N ILE A 101 2.05 0.22 14.28
CA ILE A 101 2.06 0.25 15.75
C ILE A 101 2.22 1.69 16.23
N LEU A 102 3.19 2.41 15.70
CA LEU A 102 3.53 3.77 16.15
C LEU A 102 2.39 4.77 15.89
N LEU A 103 1.57 4.56 14.88
CA LEU A 103 0.37 5.38 14.66
C LEU A 103 -0.61 5.35 15.84
N TRP A 104 -0.59 4.30 16.67
CA TRP A 104 -1.47 4.16 17.84
C TRP A 104 -0.79 4.54 19.17
N THR A 105 0.44 5.06 19.14
CA THR A 105 1.20 5.42 20.34
C THR A 105 1.65 6.89 20.32
N PRO A 106 0.74 7.86 20.12
CA PRO A 106 1.12 9.28 20.14
C PRO A 106 1.69 9.68 21.50
N PRO A 107 2.68 10.57 21.54
CA PRO A 107 3.14 11.14 22.80
C PRO A 107 2.00 11.95 23.44
N ASN A 108 1.77 11.74 24.73
CA ASN A 108 0.77 12.53 25.47
C ASN A 108 1.31 13.92 25.80
N SER A 109 1.41 14.80 24.80
CA SER A 109 2.07 16.08 24.84
C SER A 109 1.24 17.19 24.18
N SER A 110 1.87 18.31 23.84
CA SER A 110 1.21 19.43 23.17
C SER A 110 0.71 19.05 21.77
N THR A 111 -0.32 19.76 21.28
CA THR A 111 -0.86 19.59 19.92
C THR A 111 0.23 19.68 18.85
N PHE A 112 1.20 20.57 19.02
CA PHE A 112 2.31 20.70 18.08
C PHE A 112 3.19 19.45 18.03
N VAL A 113 3.57 18.91 19.19
CA VAL A 113 4.39 17.70 19.28
C VAL A 113 3.64 16.50 18.71
N ASN A 114 2.36 16.36 19.01
CA ASN A 114 1.50 15.31 18.45
C ASN A 114 1.36 15.44 16.94
N ALA A 115 1.25 16.66 16.39
CA ALA A 115 1.16 16.89 14.95
C ALA A 115 2.46 16.50 14.21
N VAL A 116 3.62 16.90 14.76
CA VAL A 116 4.93 16.53 14.21
C VAL A 116 5.14 15.02 14.26
N TYR A 117 4.80 14.40 15.39
CA TYR A 117 4.85 12.94 15.54
C TYR A 117 3.97 12.22 14.51
N PHE A 118 2.69 12.62 14.44
CA PHE A 118 1.74 12.06 13.50
C PHE A 118 2.23 12.19 12.06
N MET A 119 2.68 13.39 11.65
CA MET A 119 3.22 13.63 10.32
C MET A 119 4.40 12.70 10.02
N PHE A 120 5.35 12.60 10.91
CA PHE A 120 6.53 11.76 10.71
C PHE A 120 6.13 10.28 10.56
N ILE A 121 5.30 9.76 11.48
CA ILE A 121 4.91 8.36 11.46
C ILE A 121 4.02 8.02 10.27
N ILE A 122 3.08 8.91 9.90
CA ILE A 122 2.21 8.67 8.75
C ILE A 122 3.01 8.63 7.43
N LEU A 123 4.03 9.47 7.28
CA LEU A 123 4.92 9.46 6.12
C LEU A 123 5.77 8.16 6.06
N VAL A 124 6.30 7.72 7.20
CA VAL A 124 7.03 6.44 7.29
C VAL A 124 6.12 5.28 6.94
N TYR A 125 4.88 5.27 7.45
CA TYR A 125 3.89 4.25 7.16
C TYR A 125 3.54 4.21 5.67
N HIS A 126 3.17 5.35 5.07
CA HIS A 126 2.81 5.46 3.66
C HIS A 126 3.96 5.04 2.75
N THR A 127 5.17 5.55 3.00
CA THR A 127 6.37 5.14 2.25
C THR A 127 6.62 3.63 2.32
N SER A 128 6.50 3.04 3.51
CA SER A 128 6.69 1.60 3.71
C SER A 128 5.59 0.79 3.02
N TYR A 129 4.35 1.27 3.05
CA TYR A 129 3.21 0.66 2.38
C TYR A 129 3.40 0.67 0.85
N SER A 130 3.84 1.80 0.28
CA SER A 130 4.15 1.94 -1.14
C SER A 130 5.35 1.07 -1.56
N LEU A 131 6.38 0.95 -0.70
CA LEU A 131 7.54 0.05 -0.92
C LEU A 131 7.15 -1.43 -0.98
N VAL A 132 6.03 -1.83 -0.40
CA VAL A 132 5.45 -3.17 -0.56
C VAL A 132 4.50 -3.22 -1.75
N GLY A 133 3.54 -2.29 -1.82
CA GLY A 133 2.42 -2.31 -2.76
C GLY A 133 2.85 -2.19 -4.21
N ILE A 134 3.68 -1.21 -4.53
CA ILE A 134 4.10 -0.93 -5.91
C ILE A 134 4.92 -2.06 -6.52
N PRO A 135 6.00 -2.57 -5.87
CA PRO A 135 6.72 -3.72 -6.40
C PRO A 135 5.84 -4.97 -6.48
N TYR A 136 4.94 -5.20 -5.50
CA TYR A 136 3.99 -6.29 -5.53
C TYR A 136 3.09 -6.25 -6.78
N ASP A 137 2.48 -5.10 -7.06
CA ASP A 137 1.61 -4.90 -8.21
C ASP A 137 2.37 -5.05 -9.53
N GLY A 138 3.60 -4.58 -9.57
CA GLY A 138 4.46 -4.71 -10.72
C GLY A 138 4.83 -6.15 -11.07
N THR A 139 4.74 -7.12 -10.13
CA THR A 139 5.02 -8.54 -10.43
C THR A 139 3.87 -9.23 -11.18
N LEU A 140 2.66 -8.68 -11.16
CA LEU A 140 1.48 -9.28 -11.79
C LEU A 140 1.66 -9.59 -13.29
N PRO A 141 2.12 -8.64 -14.13
CA PRO A 141 2.34 -8.93 -15.56
C PRO A 141 3.51 -9.89 -15.82
N GLU A 142 4.43 -10.03 -14.86
CA GLU A 142 5.53 -10.99 -14.97
C GLU A 142 5.08 -12.42 -14.65
N MET A 143 4.21 -12.57 -13.66
CA MET A 143 3.63 -13.85 -13.28
C MET A 143 2.65 -14.38 -14.33
N ALA A 144 1.94 -13.49 -15.01
CA ALA A 144 0.92 -13.80 -16.02
C ALA A 144 1.18 -13.03 -17.32
N PRO A 145 2.13 -13.49 -18.17
CA PRO A 145 2.43 -12.85 -19.45
C PRO A 145 1.24 -12.90 -20.42
N ASP A 146 0.48 -13.99 -20.41
CA ASP A 146 -0.74 -14.14 -21.20
C ASP A 146 -1.88 -13.29 -20.63
N SER A 147 -2.64 -12.63 -21.52
CA SER A 147 -3.73 -11.73 -21.14
C SER A 147 -4.84 -12.45 -20.36
N HIS A 148 -5.18 -13.68 -20.75
CA HIS A 148 -6.22 -14.46 -20.08
C HIS A 148 -5.80 -14.89 -18.66
N GLN A 149 -4.55 -15.33 -18.50
CA GLN A 149 -3.99 -15.66 -17.17
C GLN A 149 -3.88 -14.41 -16.29
N ARG A 150 -3.57 -13.26 -16.88
CA ARG A 150 -3.50 -11.95 -16.17
C ARG A 150 -4.85 -11.54 -15.62
N VAL A 151 -5.92 -11.68 -16.39
CA VAL A 151 -7.29 -11.40 -15.91
C VAL A 151 -7.63 -12.31 -14.73
N GLY A 152 -7.34 -13.62 -14.84
CA GLY A 152 -7.58 -14.57 -13.76
C GLY A 152 -6.80 -14.25 -12.48
N LEU A 153 -5.49 -13.90 -12.60
CA LEU A 153 -4.67 -13.51 -11.45
C LEU A 153 -5.14 -12.20 -10.81
N SER A 154 -5.51 -11.20 -11.63
CA SER A 154 -6.08 -9.93 -11.16
C SER A 154 -7.41 -10.14 -10.44
N TYR A 155 -8.27 -11.02 -10.95
CA TYR A 155 -9.54 -11.38 -10.31
C TYR A 155 -9.32 -11.91 -8.89
N TRP A 156 -8.45 -12.90 -8.73
CA TRP A 156 -8.16 -13.48 -7.42
C TRP A 156 -7.48 -12.48 -6.48
N LYS A 157 -6.51 -11.69 -6.97
CA LYS A 157 -5.90 -10.61 -6.21
C LYS A 157 -6.96 -9.65 -5.65
N ASN A 158 -7.89 -9.18 -6.50
CA ASN A 158 -8.94 -8.26 -6.09
C ASN A 158 -9.94 -8.94 -5.13
N ALA A 159 -10.31 -10.20 -5.37
CA ALA A 159 -11.19 -10.95 -4.48
C ALA A 159 -10.59 -11.07 -3.06
N PHE A 160 -9.30 -11.40 -2.95
CA PHE A 160 -8.60 -11.42 -1.67
C PHE A 160 -8.50 -10.02 -1.05
N GLY A 161 -8.32 -8.98 -1.87
CA GLY A 161 -8.33 -7.59 -1.40
C GLY A 161 -9.69 -7.21 -0.79
N ILE A 162 -10.79 -7.53 -1.46
CA ILE A 162 -12.16 -7.30 -0.96
C ILE A 162 -12.40 -8.08 0.34
N LEU A 163 -11.99 -9.36 0.40
CA LEU A 163 -12.06 -10.13 1.64
C LEU A 163 -11.25 -9.45 2.76
N GLY A 164 -10.09 -8.90 2.44
CA GLY A 164 -9.28 -8.13 3.38
C GLY A 164 -10.03 -6.90 3.91
N VAL A 165 -10.67 -6.12 3.05
CA VAL A 165 -11.50 -4.97 3.46
C VAL A 165 -12.63 -5.42 4.37
N LEU A 166 -13.35 -6.48 4.02
CA LEU A 166 -14.46 -7.00 4.84
C LEU A 166 -13.98 -7.47 6.21
N ILE A 167 -12.92 -8.26 6.27
CA ILE A 167 -12.34 -8.75 7.53
C ILE A 167 -11.86 -7.57 8.37
N GLY A 168 -11.09 -6.64 7.80
CA GLY A 168 -10.59 -5.46 8.50
C GLY A 168 -11.72 -4.61 9.08
N SER A 169 -12.78 -4.37 8.30
CA SER A 169 -13.96 -3.59 8.74
C SER A 169 -14.72 -4.27 9.90
N LEU A 170 -14.88 -5.60 9.84
CA LEU A 170 -15.60 -6.35 10.86
C LEU A 170 -14.80 -6.53 12.14
N VAL A 171 -13.49 -6.71 12.04
CA VAL A 171 -12.63 -7.09 13.16
C VAL A 171 -12.06 -5.88 13.90
N ALA A 172 -11.88 -4.74 13.21
CA ALA A 172 -11.27 -3.56 13.80
C ALA A 172 -12.05 -3.00 15.00
N ALA A 173 -13.38 -2.88 14.90
CA ALA A 173 -14.22 -2.36 15.98
C ALA A 173 -14.14 -3.17 17.28
N PRO A 174 -14.37 -4.50 17.27
CA PRO A 174 -14.25 -5.31 18.48
C PRO A 174 -12.81 -5.33 19.03
N LEU A 175 -11.76 -5.35 18.19
CA LEU A 175 -10.38 -5.27 18.67
C LEU A 175 -10.09 -3.93 19.34
N PHE A 176 -10.51 -2.83 18.71
CA PHE A 176 -10.32 -1.49 19.27
C PHE A 176 -10.96 -1.33 20.65
N SER A 177 -12.16 -1.89 20.84
CA SER A 177 -12.91 -1.79 22.10
C SER A 177 -12.45 -2.77 23.17
N SER A 178 -12.04 -4.00 22.80
CA SER A 178 -11.72 -5.06 23.76
C SER A 178 -10.26 -5.05 24.21
N ILE A 179 -9.31 -4.86 23.30
CA ILE A 179 -7.87 -4.92 23.58
C ILE A 179 -7.14 -3.59 23.40
N GLY A 180 -7.85 -2.57 22.90
CA GLY A 180 -7.34 -1.22 22.70
C GLY A 180 -6.61 -0.99 21.37
N PRO A 181 -6.35 0.29 21.04
CA PRO A 181 -5.83 0.67 19.73
C PRO A 181 -4.44 0.12 19.41
N VAL A 182 -3.53 0.11 20.37
CA VAL A 182 -2.16 -0.39 20.17
C VAL A 182 -2.14 -1.88 19.87
N ALA A 183 -2.88 -2.67 20.68
CA ALA A 183 -2.95 -4.12 20.46
C ALA A 183 -3.68 -4.47 19.16
N MET A 184 -4.70 -3.70 18.77
CA MET A 184 -5.33 -3.79 17.45
C MET A 184 -4.30 -3.53 16.34
N GLY A 185 -3.50 -2.46 16.44
CA GLY A 185 -2.45 -2.14 15.48
C GLY A 185 -1.42 -3.25 15.34
N ILE A 186 -1.00 -3.87 16.46
CA ILE A 186 -0.09 -5.03 16.47
C ILE A 186 -0.73 -6.23 15.77
N ALA A 187 -1.97 -6.56 16.11
CA ALA A 187 -2.66 -7.73 15.57
C ALA A 187 -2.87 -7.61 14.06
N VAL A 188 -3.39 -6.46 13.59
CA VAL A 188 -3.64 -6.22 12.17
C VAL A 188 -2.33 -6.10 11.39
N GLY A 189 -1.34 -5.42 11.95
CA GLY A 189 -0.01 -5.32 11.35
C GLY A 189 0.70 -6.67 11.25
N ALA A 190 0.58 -7.53 12.26
CA ALA A 190 1.12 -8.90 12.22
C ALA A 190 0.45 -9.74 11.11
N VAL A 191 -0.88 -9.65 10.96
CA VAL A 191 -1.60 -10.31 9.85
C VAL A 191 -1.09 -9.80 8.50
N ALA A 192 -0.89 -8.50 8.34
CA ALA A 192 -0.36 -7.92 7.12
C ALA A 192 1.05 -8.43 6.81
N ILE A 193 1.97 -8.44 7.79
CA ILE A 193 3.31 -9.01 7.59
C ILE A 193 3.27 -10.47 7.18
N VAL A 194 2.52 -11.31 7.91
CA VAL A 194 2.41 -12.73 7.59
C VAL A 194 1.89 -12.90 6.15
N SER A 195 0.89 -12.13 5.76
CA SER A 195 0.34 -12.16 4.40
C SER A 195 1.37 -11.75 3.34
N ILE A 196 2.17 -10.71 3.60
CA ILE A 196 3.25 -10.25 2.71
C ILE A 196 4.34 -11.33 2.59
N LEU A 197 4.76 -11.92 3.72
CA LEU A 197 5.77 -12.97 3.72
C LEU A 197 5.30 -14.23 3.00
N LEU A 198 4.04 -14.63 3.19
CA LEU A 198 3.45 -15.77 2.45
C LEU A 198 3.43 -15.50 0.95
N THR A 199 3.20 -14.28 0.53
CA THR A 199 3.24 -13.89 -0.88
C THR A 199 4.61 -14.11 -1.50
N LEU A 200 5.71 -13.97 -0.76
CA LEU A 200 7.07 -14.22 -1.27
C LEU A 200 7.26 -15.66 -1.79
N PHE A 201 6.55 -16.63 -1.23
CA PHE A 201 6.57 -18.03 -1.71
C PHE A 201 5.74 -18.22 -2.99
N GLY A 202 4.72 -17.38 -3.20
CA GLY A 202 3.90 -17.38 -4.43
C GLY A 202 4.54 -16.62 -5.59
N LEU A 203 5.38 -15.63 -5.30
CA LEU A 203 6.02 -14.74 -6.27
C LEU A 203 6.96 -15.50 -7.20
N ARG A 204 6.82 -15.23 -8.51
CA ARG A 204 7.75 -15.68 -9.54
C ARG A 204 8.19 -14.46 -10.35
N GLU A 205 9.42 -14.08 -10.20
CA GLU A 205 10.05 -13.06 -11.04
C GLU A 205 10.71 -13.73 -12.25
N THR A 206 10.59 -13.12 -13.42
CA THR A 206 11.22 -13.57 -14.64
C THR A 206 12.45 -12.69 -14.89
N ASP A 207 13.60 -13.32 -15.13
CA ASP A 207 14.81 -12.61 -15.57
C ASP A 207 14.57 -12.07 -17.00
N ARG A 208 13.91 -10.92 -17.09
CA ARG A 208 13.86 -10.18 -18.35
C ARG A 208 15.07 -9.28 -18.42
N PRO A 209 15.81 -9.27 -19.56
CA PRO A 209 16.78 -8.23 -19.80
C PRO A 209 16.04 -6.88 -19.73
N LEU A 210 16.58 -5.95 -18.94
CA LEU A 210 16.07 -4.59 -18.86
C LEU A 210 16.01 -4.01 -20.27
N GLY A 211 14.83 -3.64 -20.73
CA GLY A 211 14.67 -2.71 -21.85
C GLY A 211 15.48 -1.44 -21.56
N GLU A 212 15.80 -0.67 -22.60
CA GLU A 212 16.64 0.54 -22.50
C GLU A 212 16.31 1.36 -21.25
N LYS A 213 17.38 1.79 -20.56
CA LYS A 213 17.31 2.58 -19.33
C LYS A 213 16.64 3.92 -19.60
N MET A 214 15.32 3.99 -19.51
CA MET A 214 14.66 5.29 -19.38
C MET A 214 14.94 5.84 -17.98
N SER A 215 15.43 7.06 -17.90
CA SER A 215 15.54 7.80 -16.65
C SER A 215 14.14 7.95 -16.02
N ALA A 216 14.06 7.95 -14.68
CA ALA A 216 12.79 8.20 -13.99
C ALA A 216 12.09 9.48 -14.47
N LEU A 217 12.88 10.49 -14.79
CA LEU A 217 12.40 11.78 -15.33
C LEU A 217 11.84 11.63 -16.76
N GLU A 218 12.45 10.78 -17.59
CA GLU A 218 11.96 10.49 -18.95
C GLU A 218 10.69 9.64 -18.92
N GLY A 219 10.60 8.67 -18.00
CA GLY A 219 9.39 7.89 -17.74
C GLY A 219 8.23 8.78 -17.29
N PHE A 220 8.48 9.69 -16.36
CA PHE A 220 7.49 10.66 -15.90
C PHE A 220 7.04 11.60 -17.04
N LYS A 221 7.98 12.16 -17.81
CA LYS A 221 7.68 13.00 -18.99
C LYS A 221 6.87 12.25 -20.04
N ALA A 222 7.22 10.98 -20.32
CA ALA A 222 6.50 10.16 -21.30
C ALA A 222 5.07 9.86 -20.84
N THR A 223 4.86 9.59 -19.54
CA THR A 223 3.54 9.36 -18.96
C THR A 223 2.68 10.63 -19.00
N CYS A 224 3.23 11.79 -18.60
CA CYS A 224 2.54 13.07 -18.69
C CYS A 224 2.20 13.43 -20.13
N TYR A 225 3.13 13.25 -21.06
CA TYR A 225 2.93 13.54 -22.49
C TYR A 225 1.83 12.66 -23.10
N ASN A 226 1.83 11.36 -22.82
CA ASN A 226 0.82 10.43 -23.30
C ASN A 226 -0.57 10.73 -22.72
N HIS A 227 -0.63 11.12 -21.44
CA HIS A 227 -1.89 11.52 -20.79
C HIS A 227 -2.47 12.79 -21.39
N LEU A 228 -1.62 13.80 -21.64
CA LEU A 228 -2.04 15.05 -22.30
C LEU A 228 -2.51 14.83 -23.74
N ARG A 229 -1.90 13.87 -24.46
CA ARG A 229 -2.29 13.53 -25.84
C ARG A 229 -3.60 12.75 -25.92
N GLN A 230 -4.03 12.11 -24.85
CA GLN A 230 -5.31 11.40 -24.77
C GLN A 230 -6.48 12.29 -24.33
N LEU A 231 -6.22 13.54 -23.92
CA LEU A 231 -7.28 14.49 -23.69
C LEU A 231 -7.94 14.82 -25.05
N PRO A 232 -9.25 14.61 -25.22
CA PRO A 232 -9.94 14.96 -26.45
C PRO A 232 -9.83 16.48 -26.59
N LEU A 233 -8.97 16.95 -27.49
CA LEU A 233 -9.04 18.31 -27.96
C LEU A 233 -10.40 18.43 -28.66
N SER A 234 -11.33 19.08 -27.98
CA SER A 234 -12.62 19.43 -28.61
C SER A 234 -12.31 20.14 -29.88
N HIS A 235 -12.54 19.50 -31.02
CA HIS A 235 -12.64 20.21 -32.30
C HIS A 235 -13.83 21.13 -32.18
N GLY A 236 -13.56 22.34 -31.68
CA GLY A 236 -14.42 23.46 -31.90
C GLY A 236 -14.16 23.97 -33.30
N GLY A 237 -15.16 23.92 -34.13
CA GLY A 237 -15.16 24.60 -35.40
C GLY A 237 -15.73 23.77 -36.54
N ASP A 238 -17.04 23.80 -36.69
CA ASP A 238 -17.66 24.07 -38.02
C ASP A 238 -19.10 24.52 -37.75
N LEU A 239 -19.30 25.82 -37.94
CA LEU A 239 -20.59 26.44 -38.28
C LEU A 239 -20.72 26.52 -39.79
#